data_5dec781b05d745d1c039a6120280169b
#
_entry.id   5dec781b05d745d1c039a6120280169b
#
_cell.length_a   1.000
_cell.length_b   1.000
_cell.length_c   1.000
_cell.angle_alpha   90.00
_cell.angle_beta   90.00
_cell.angle_gamma   90.00
#
_symmetry.space_group_name_H-M   'P 1'
#
loop_
_entity.id
_entity.type
_entity.pdbx_description
1 polymer ?
#
loop_
_entity_poly.entity_id
_entity_poly.type
_entity_poly.pdbx_seq_one_letter_code
_entity_poly.pdbx_strand_id
1 'polypeptide(L)'
;GLIVTNGDQTDTVWEYLAKGESWEAALRTRQFEDDAPNWTPRISGLQAGDGSYKLSILKSADPEGMACARFFYEYPAVPGLGHFLHTYVCDGNPVIPTFQGEPERVSIPADIDDFTRELWENLNPDNKISLFVRYTDLETRKYQQRILNKHSK
;
A
#
# COMPACT_ATOMS: atom_id res chain seq x y z
N GLY A 1 3.37 -5.99 14.24
CA GLY A 1 3.21 -5.73 12.81
C GLY A 1 2.89 -4.27 12.51
N LEU A 2 2.88 -3.92 11.25
CA LEU A 2 2.53 -2.58 10.75
C LEU A 2 1.42 -2.73 9.70
N ILE A 3 0.35 -1.95 9.84
CA ILE A 3 -0.74 -1.87 8.88
C ILE A 3 -0.65 -0.53 8.16
N VAL A 4 -0.73 -0.54 6.84
CA VAL A 4 -0.73 0.66 5.99
C VAL A 4 -1.84 0.53 4.96
N THR A 5 -2.67 1.55 4.82
CA THR A 5 -3.76 1.58 3.83
C THR A 5 -3.95 2.98 3.26
N ASN A 6 -4.68 3.09 2.17
CA ASN A 6 -5.06 4.37 1.57
C ASN A 6 -6.46 4.86 1.98
N GLY A 7 -7.09 4.23 2.97
CA GLY A 7 -8.45 4.60 3.38
C GLY A 7 -8.84 4.08 4.77
N ASP A 8 -10.13 4.14 5.08
CA ASP A 8 -10.72 3.79 6.37
C ASP A 8 -10.74 2.27 6.68
N GLN A 9 -10.34 1.43 5.75
CA GLN A 9 -10.19 0.00 5.99
C GLN A 9 -9.09 -0.34 7.01
N THR A 10 -8.25 0.61 7.40
CA THR A 10 -7.25 0.42 8.46
C THR A 10 -7.90 -0.06 9.75
N ASP A 11 -8.95 0.59 10.20
CA ASP A 11 -9.65 0.25 11.43
C ASP A 11 -10.30 -1.14 11.34
N THR A 12 -10.90 -1.45 10.18
CA THR A 12 -11.47 -2.79 9.93
C THR A 12 -10.41 -3.88 10.07
N VAL A 13 -9.25 -3.70 9.44
CA VAL A 13 -8.14 -4.66 9.53
C VAL A 13 -7.66 -4.80 10.97
N TRP A 14 -7.45 -3.69 11.65
CA TRP A 14 -6.99 -3.69 13.05
C TRP A 14 -7.96 -4.42 13.97
N GLU A 15 -9.27 -4.15 13.86
CA GLU A 15 -10.30 -4.79 14.68
C GLU A 15 -10.39 -6.30 14.48
N TYR A 16 -10.28 -6.76 13.23
CA TYR A 16 -10.30 -8.19 12.91
C TYR A 16 -9.07 -8.91 13.47
N LEU A 17 -7.89 -8.34 13.26
CA LEU A 17 -6.65 -8.91 13.79
C LEU A 17 -6.65 -8.92 15.33
N ALA A 18 -7.20 -7.89 15.98
CA ALA A 18 -7.32 -7.84 17.45
C ALA A 18 -8.25 -8.93 18.01
N LYS A 19 -9.21 -9.41 17.22
CA LYS A 19 -10.12 -10.52 17.56
C LYS A 19 -9.55 -11.91 17.18
N GLY A 20 -8.33 -11.95 16.60
CA GLY A 20 -7.73 -13.20 16.11
C GLY A 20 -8.23 -13.65 14.75
N GLU A 21 -8.98 -12.81 14.06
CA GLU A 21 -9.44 -13.04 12.70
C GLU A 21 -8.33 -12.77 11.68
N SER A 22 -8.51 -13.22 10.44
CA SER A 22 -7.50 -13.03 9.41
C SER A 22 -7.60 -11.67 8.71
N TRP A 23 -6.50 -11.22 8.18
CA TRP A 23 -6.38 -10.09 7.26
C TRP A 23 -7.35 -10.18 6.08
N GLU A 24 -7.42 -11.36 5.48
CA GLU A 24 -8.29 -11.62 4.33
C GLU A 24 -9.78 -11.56 4.72
N ALA A 25 -10.13 -12.04 5.93
CA ALA A 25 -11.49 -11.95 6.45
C ALA A 25 -11.92 -10.49 6.60
N ALA A 26 -11.06 -9.65 7.17
CA ALA A 26 -11.30 -8.21 7.30
C ALA A 26 -11.56 -7.55 5.93
N LEU A 27 -10.65 -7.76 4.98
CA LEU A 27 -10.73 -7.11 3.67
C LEU A 27 -11.87 -7.65 2.78
N ARG A 28 -12.35 -8.87 3.02
CA ARG A 28 -13.55 -9.38 2.34
C ARG A 28 -14.83 -8.67 2.73
N THR A 29 -14.85 -7.94 3.84
CA THR A 29 -15.98 -7.09 4.23
C THR A 29 -15.98 -5.72 3.57
N ARG A 30 -14.92 -5.39 2.85
CA ARG A 30 -14.71 -4.09 2.22
C ARG A 30 -14.71 -4.20 0.69
N GLN A 31 -14.80 -3.05 0.05
CA GLN A 31 -14.71 -2.90 -1.40
C GLN A 31 -13.96 -1.61 -1.75
N PHE A 32 -13.86 -1.27 -3.02
CA PHE A 32 -13.31 -0.01 -3.53
C PHE A 32 -14.10 1.22 -3.03
N GLU A 33 -13.60 2.43 -3.30
CA GLU A 33 -14.28 3.70 -2.96
C GLU A 33 -15.53 3.90 -3.82
N ASP A 34 -16.58 4.50 -3.22
CA ASP A 34 -17.82 4.86 -3.92
C ASP A 34 -17.66 6.26 -4.54
N ASP A 35 -16.78 6.35 -5.54
CA ASP A 35 -16.40 7.61 -6.19
C ASP A 35 -16.47 7.52 -7.73
N ALA A 36 -17.63 7.12 -8.26
CA ALA A 36 -17.83 7.06 -9.71
C ALA A 36 -17.28 8.31 -10.43
N PRO A 37 -16.68 8.17 -11.59
CA PRO A 37 -16.49 6.96 -12.40
C PRO A 37 -15.17 6.21 -12.11
N ASN A 38 -14.34 6.66 -11.17
CA ASN A 38 -13.01 6.11 -10.93
C ASN A 38 -13.06 4.80 -10.14
N TRP A 39 -14.02 4.66 -9.22
CA TRP A 39 -14.08 3.52 -8.31
C TRP A 39 -12.71 3.23 -7.69
N THR A 40 -12.16 4.26 -7.04
CA THR A 40 -10.76 4.23 -6.52
C THR A 40 -10.47 2.97 -5.76
N PRO A 41 -9.43 2.21 -6.14
CA PRO A 41 -9.07 0.99 -5.42
C PRO A 41 -8.65 1.27 -3.98
N ARG A 42 -9.03 0.37 -3.07
CA ARG A 42 -8.45 0.32 -1.72
C ARG A 42 -7.24 -0.58 -1.73
N ILE A 43 -6.08 -0.02 -1.45
CA ILE A 43 -4.83 -0.77 -1.30
C ILE A 43 -4.46 -0.87 0.17
N SER A 44 -3.88 -1.98 0.54
CA SER A 44 -3.51 -2.25 1.94
C SER A 44 -2.23 -3.05 2.00
N GLY A 45 -1.42 -2.80 3.04
CA GLY A 45 -0.22 -3.54 3.38
C GLY A 45 -0.22 -3.96 4.84
N LEU A 46 0.24 -5.17 5.12
CA LEU A 46 0.48 -5.69 6.46
C LEU A 46 1.89 -6.28 6.52
N GLN A 47 2.73 -5.74 7.38
CA GLN A 47 4.05 -6.31 7.67
C GLN A 47 4.01 -7.04 9.01
N ALA A 48 4.41 -8.29 9.00
CA ALA A 48 4.55 -9.12 10.21
C ALA A 48 5.87 -8.86 10.94
N GLY A 49 5.99 -9.39 12.14
CA GLY A 49 7.17 -9.20 12.96
C GLY A 49 8.42 -9.90 12.43
N ASP A 50 8.30 -10.94 11.65
CA ASP A 50 9.42 -11.65 11.01
C ASP A 50 9.88 -11.00 9.69
N GLY A 51 9.25 -9.87 9.31
CA GLY A 51 9.55 -9.15 8.08
C GLY A 51 8.77 -9.63 6.86
N SER A 52 8.04 -10.74 6.94
CA SER A 52 7.10 -11.14 5.89
C SER A 52 5.98 -10.10 5.76
N TYR A 53 5.39 -9.99 4.59
CA TYR A 53 4.35 -9.00 4.36
C TYR A 53 3.30 -9.45 3.36
N LYS A 54 2.13 -8.83 3.49
CA LYS A 54 0.99 -9.03 2.61
C LYS A 54 0.61 -7.71 1.98
N LEU A 55 0.21 -7.75 0.72
CA LEU A 55 -0.40 -6.63 0.00
C LEU A 55 -1.79 -7.04 -0.48
N SER A 56 -2.68 -6.06 -0.61
CA SER A 56 -4.02 -6.30 -1.14
C SER A 56 -4.52 -5.11 -1.94
N ILE A 57 -5.28 -5.39 -2.99
CA ILE A 57 -6.05 -4.40 -3.72
C ILE A 57 -7.49 -4.88 -3.87
N LEU A 58 -8.42 -4.00 -3.51
CA LEU A 58 -9.86 -4.14 -3.72
C LEU A 58 -10.25 -3.13 -4.79
N LYS A 59 -10.69 -3.61 -5.94
CA LYS A 59 -10.99 -2.74 -7.09
C LYS A 59 -12.28 -3.17 -7.77
N SER A 60 -12.88 -2.27 -8.54
CA SER A 60 -14.02 -2.65 -9.35
C SER A 60 -13.64 -3.69 -10.40
N ALA A 61 -14.48 -4.70 -10.56
CA ALA A 61 -14.34 -5.74 -11.57
C ALA A 61 -14.95 -5.35 -12.92
N ASP A 62 -15.66 -4.22 -12.97
CA ASP A 62 -16.39 -3.73 -14.13
C ASP A 62 -16.42 -2.19 -14.16
N PRO A 63 -16.73 -1.55 -15.31
CA PRO A 63 -16.74 -0.10 -15.41
C PRO A 63 -17.83 0.61 -14.59
N GLU A 64 -18.92 -0.09 -14.25
CA GLU A 64 -20.08 0.44 -13.56
C GLU A 64 -20.00 0.33 -12.03
N GLY A 65 -18.96 -0.29 -11.50
CA GLY A 65 -18.80 -0.48 -10.04
C GLY A 65 -19.77 -1.51 -9.44
N MET A 66 -20.23 -2.47 -10.22
CA MET A 66 -21.23 -3.46 -9.79
C MET A 66 -20.66 -4.59 -8.94
N ALA A 67 -19.39 -4.93 -9.14
CA ALA A 67 -18.72 -6.03 -8.47
C ALA A 67 -17.32 -5.65 -8.01
N CYS A 68 -16.87 -6.21 -6.89
CA CYS A 68 -15.54 -6.01 -6.36
C CYS A 68 -14.63 -7.21 -6.63
N ALA A 69 -13.52 -6.96 -7.32
CA ALA A 69 -12.41 -7.90 -7.43
C ALA A 69 -11.45 -7.69 -6.24
N ARG A 70 -10.99 -8.78 -5.63
CA ARG A 70 -10.11 -8.79 -4.46
C ARG A 70 -8.88 -9.61 -4.75
N PHE A 71 -7.70 -8.99 -4.58
CA PHE A 71 -6.42 -9.62 -4.80
C PHE A 71 -5.60 -9.56 -3.53
N PHE A 72 -4.96 -10.68 -3.17
CA PHE A 72 -4.10 -10.83 -2.01
C PHE A 72 -2.76 -11.39 -2.45
N TYR A 73 -1.68 -10.77 -2.00
CA TYR A 73 -0.31 -11.15 -2.33
C TYR A 73 0.46 -11.35 -1.03
N GLU A 74 1.24 -12.43 -0.93
CA GLU A 74 2.01 -12.77 0.25
C GLU A 74 3.48 -12.95 -0.12
N TYR A 75 4.36 -12.33 0.65
CA TYR A 75 5.79 -12.34 0.39
C TYR A 75 6.59 -12.65 1.65
N PRO A 76 7.57 -13.57 1.58
CA PRO A 76 8.58 -13.68 2.61
C PRO A 76 9.52 -12.46 2.56
N ALA A 77 10.21 -12.18 3.67
CA ALA A 77 11.27 -11.19 3.69
C ALA A 77 12.48 -11.69 2.89
N VAL A 78 12.89 -10.93 1.89
CA VAL A 78 14.12 -11.18 1.11
C VAL A 78 14.97 -9.91 1.13
N PRO A 79 16.22 -9.95 1.61
CA PRO A 79 17.07 -8.77 1.66
C PRO A 79 17.21 -8.08 0.30
N GLY A 80 17.00 -6.78 0.26
CA GLY A 80 17.14 -5.95 -0.93
C GLY A 80 15.96 -6.02 -1.92
N LEU A 81 14.94 -6.85 -1.66
CA LEU A 81 13.77 -7.00 -2.52
C LEU A 81 12.52 -6.44 -1.83
N GLY A 82 11.75 -5.66 -2.56
CA GLY A 82 10.42 -5.21 -2.18
C GLY A 82 9.39 -5.34 -3.30
N HIS A 83 8.15 -4.99 -3.00
CA HIS A 83 7.05 -4.99 -3.96
C HIS A 83 6.27 -3.70 -3.86
N PHE A 84 5.97 -3.12 -4.99
CA PHE A 84 5.27 -1.84 -5.13
C PHE A 84 3.85 -2.05 -5.63
N LEU A 85 2.88 -1.63 -4.82
CA LEU A 85 1.47 -1.61 -5.14
C LEU A 85 0.97 -0.17 -5.13
N HIS A 86 0.20 0.21 -6.15
CA HIS A 86 -0.36 1.55 -6.29
C HIS A 86 -1.81 1.50 -6.77
N THR A 87 -2.56 2.60 -6.64
CA THR A 87 -3.98 2.65 -7.04
C THR A 87 -4.16 2.83 -8.55
N TYR A 88 -3.39 3.74 -9.15
CA TYR A 88 -3.53 4.17 -10.54
C TYR A 88 -2.26 3.91 -11.33
N VAL A 89 -2.41 3.61 -12.62
CA VAL A 89 -1.27 3.38 -13.54
C VAL A 89 -0.71 4.69 -14.06
N CYS A 90 -1.59 5.63 -14.43
CA CYS A 90 -1.25 6.93 -15.00
C CYS A 90 -2.44 7.88 -14.86
N ASP A 91 -2.27 9.11 -15.33
CA ASP A 91 -3.39 10.05 -15.49
C ASP A 91 -4.39 9.54 -16.52
N GLY A 92 -5.67 9.89 -16.34
CA GLY A 92 -6.77 9.50 -17.22
C GLY A 92 -7.77 10.62 -17.44
N ASN A 93 -8.59 10.51 -18.48
CA ASN A 93 -9.67 11.44 -18.76
C ASN A 93 -10.79 10.72 -19.55
N PRO A 94 -12.01 10.61 -18.97
CA PRO A 94 -12.42 11.02 -17.64
C PRO A 94 -12.04 10.03 -16.52
N VAL A 95 -11.72 8.78 -16.87
CA VAL A 95 -11.46 7.69 -15.92
C VAL A 95 -9.96 7.42 -15.80
N ILE A 96 -9.47 7.35 -14.59
CA ILE A 96 -8.07 7.03 -14.31
C ILE A 96 -7.87 5.51 -14.30
N PRO A 97 -6.96 4.95 -15.14
CA PRO A 97 -6.73 3.51 -15.18
C PRO A 97 -6.18 2.98 -13.85
N THR A 98 -6.79 1.94 -13.33
CA THR A 98 -6.38 1.32 -12.07
C THR A 98 -5.29 0.27 -12.28
N PHE A 99 -4.50 0.02 -11.22
CA PHE A 99 -3.47 -1.02 -11.19
C PHE A 99 -4.00 -2.39 -11.65
N GLN A 100 -3.19 -3.10 -12.44
CA GLN A 100 -3.45 -4.46 -12.93
C GLN A 100 -2.20 -5.31 -12.82
N GLY A 101 -2.40 -6.61 -12.63
CA GLY A 101 -1.32 -7.58 -12.54
C GLY A 101 -0.82 -7.82 -11.11
N GLU A 102 0.44 -8.20 -10.97
CA GLU A 102 1.08 -8.38 -9.66
C GLU A 102 1.89 -7.13 -9.26
N PRO A 103 2.08 -6.87 -7.95
CA PRO A 103 2.92 -5.79 -7.47
C PRO A 103 4.31 -5.81 -8.08
N GLU A 104 4.81 -4.65 -8.47
CA GLU A 104 6.09 -4.51 -9.16
C GLU A 104 7.25 -4.85 -8.22
N ARG A 105 8.23 -5.62 -8.71
CA ARG A 105 9.46 -5.90 -7.98
C ARG A 105 10.34 -4.68 -7.97
N VAL A 106 10.80 -4.28 -6.78
CA VAL A 106 11.65 -3.11 -6.59
C VAL A 106 12.86 -3.46 -5.73
N SER A 107 13.99 -2.81 -6.00
CA SER A 107 15.16 -2.87 -5.14
C SER A 107 14.97 -1.98 -3.92
N ILE A 108 15.32 -2.51 -2.74
CA ILE A 108 15.28 -1.74 -1.50
C ILE A 108 16.73 -1.47 -1.06
N PRO A 109 17.20 -0.21 -1.09
CA PRO A 109 18.51 0.18 -0.58
C PRO A 109 18.66 -0.16 0.91
N ALA A 110 19.88 -0.46 1.35
CA ALA A 110 20.14 -0.72 2.77
C ALA A 110 20.02 0.54 3.63
N ASP A 111 20.29 1.70 3.07
CA ASP A 111 20.21 2.99 3.75
C ASP A 111 18.84 3.65 3.56
N ILE A 112 18.22 4.05 4.68
CA ILE A 112 16.89 4.67 4.67
C ILE A 112 16.89 6.05 4.00
N ASP A 113 17.97 6.81 4.10
CA ASP A 113 18.05 8.15 3.52
C ASP A 113 18.19 8.09 2.01
N ASP A 114 18.97 7.11 1.50
CA ASP A 114 19.08 6.83 0.08
C ASP A 114 17.72 6.41 -0.50
N PHE A 115 17.02 5.50 0.15
CA PHE A 115 15.70 5.06 -0.30
C PHE A 115 14.66 6.19 -0.26
N THR A 116 14.65 6.98 0.81
CA THR A 116 13.74 8.12 0.95
C THR A 116 13.96 9.16 -0.15
N ARG A 117 15.22 9.48 -0.44
CA ARG A 117 15.58 10.42 -1.52
C ARG A 117 15.16 9.89 -2.88
N GLU A 118 15.49 8.62 -3.20
CA GLU A 118 15.12 7.99 -4.46
C GLU A 118 13.60 8.00 -4.68
N LEU A 119 12.82 7.60 -3.68
CA LEU A 119 11.36 7.64 -3.78
C LEU A 119 10.85 9.05 -4.00
N TRP A 120 11.31 10.02 -3.20
CA TRP A 120 10.82 11.40 -3.27
C TRP A 120 11.13 12.07 -4.61
N GLU A 121 12.31 11.82 -5.16
CA GLU A 121 12.73 12.38 -6.45
C GLU A 121 11.95 11.77 -7.63
N ASN A 122 11.52 10.52 -7.52
CA ASN A 122 10.76 9.83 -8.57
C ASN A 122 9.24 10.03 -8.48
N LEU A 123 8.72 10.59 -7.39
CA LEU A 123 7.32 10.98 -7.33
C LEU A 123 7.05 12.20 -8.22
N ASN A 124 5.87 12.21 -8.87
CA ASN A 124 5.44 13.34 -9.69
C ASN A 124 5.50 14.66 -8.87
N PRO A 125 6.30 15.64 -9.27
CA PRO A 125 6.52 16.86 -8.48
C PRO A 125 5.25 17.70 -8.28
N ASP A 126 4.28 17.61 -9.19
CA ASP A 126 3.03 18.36 -9.09
C ASP A 126 2.04 17.67 -8.12
N ASN A 127 2.02 16.36 -8.11
CA ASN A 127 1.02 15.55 -7.40
C ASN A 127 1.49 15.04 -6.04
N LYS A 128 2.81 14.94 -5.79
CA LYS A 128 3.31 14.44 -4.50
C LYS A 128 2.94 15.38 -3.35
N ILE A 129 2.46 14.81 -2.26
CA ILE A 129 2.07 15.53 -1.05
C ILE A 129 2.98 15.18 0.11
N SER A 130 3.12 13.89 0.42
CA SER A 130 3.94 13.40 1.53
C SER A 130 4.50 12.02 1.23
N LEU A 131 5.58 11.68 1.91
CA LEU A 131 6.20 10.36 1.90
C LEU A 131 6.54 9.96 3.32
N PHE A 132 6.15 8.75 3.71
CA PHE A 132 6.58 8.10 4.94
C PHE A 132 7.41 6.87 4.61
N VAL A 133 8.61 6.78 5.18
CA VAL A 133 9.50 5.62 5.06
C VAL A 133 9.87 5.12 6.45
N ARG A 134 9.80 3.81 6.66
CA ARG A 134 10.19 3.18 7.92
C ARG A 134 11.01 1.92 7.66
N TYR A 135 12.17 1.85 8.30
CA TYR A 135 13.02 0.65 8.37
C TYR A 135 12.95 0.09 9.77
N THR A 136 12.63 -1.18 9.89
CA THR A 136 12.55 -1.88 11.18
C THR A 136 13.61 -2.99 11.20
N ASP A 137 14.48 -2.95 12.20
CA ASP A 137 15.41 -4.02 12.49
C ASP A 137 14.64 -5.24 13.02
N LEU A 138 14.78 -6.38 12.36
CA LEU A 138 13.97 -7.57 12.67
C LEU A 138 14.41 -8.26 13.97
N GLU A 139 15.65 -8.08 14.40
CA GLU A 139 16.17 -8.67 15.63
C GLU A 139 15.80 -7.83 16.85
N THR A 140 16.14 -6.52 16.80
CA THR A 140 15.97 -5.60 17.92
C THR A 140 14.59 -4.98 18.01
N ARG A 141 13.81 -5.04 16.95
CA ARG A 141 12.51 -4.37 16.78
C ARG A 141 12.57 -2.84 16.82
N LYS A 142 13.76 -2.27 16.86
CA LYS A 142 13.95 -0.83 16.72
C LYS A 142 13.67 -0.39 15.30
N TYR A 143 13.24 0.85 15.14
CA TYR A 143 12.96 1.39 13.82
C TYR A 143 13.56 2.77 13.64
N GLN A 144 13.80 3.09 12.39
CA GLN A 144 14.07 4.44 11.88
C GLN A 144 12.94 4.83 10.96
N GLN A 145 12.60 6.11 10.92
CA GLN A 145 11.57 6.60 10.00
C GLN A 145 11.94 7.96 9.42
N ARG A 146 11.41 8.24 8.24
CA ARG A 146 11.49 9.54 7.57
C ARG A 146 10.11 9.98 7.13
N ILE A 147 9.82 11.25 7.28
CA ILE A 147 8.59 11.87 6.80
C ILE A 147 8.99 13.10 6.00
N LEU A 148 8.58 13.13 4.73
CA LEU A 148 8.72 14.30 3.87
C LEU A 148 7.35 14.83 3.52
N ASN A 149 7.17 16.15 3.64
CA ASN A 149 5.95 16.84 3.27
C ASN A 149 6.27 17.98 2.30
N LYS A 150 5.60 18.05 1.17
CA LYS A 150 5.81 19.09 0.15
C LYS A 150 5.62 20.51 0.70
N HIS A 151 4.72 20.68 1.64
CA HIS A 151 4.33 21.98 2.20
C HIS A 151 4.75 22.18 3.66
N SER A 152 5.68 21.36 4.18
CA SER A 152 6.24 21.62 5.50
C SER A 152 7.10 22.89 5.47
N LYS A 153 6.81 23.79 6.39
CA LYS A 153 7.65 24.97 6.66
C LYS A 153 8.85 24.60 7.52
#